data_0a713a4c23d099fa5b78492aff73c205
#
_entry.id   0a713a4c23d099fa5b78492aff73c205
#
_cell.length_a   1.000
_cell.length_b   1.000
_cell.length_c   1.000
_cell.angle_alpha   90.00
_cell.angle_beta   90.00
_cell.angle_gamma   90.00
#
_symmetry.space_group_name_H-M   'P 1'
#
loop_
_entity.id
_entity.type
_entity.pdbx_description
1 polymer ?
#
loop_
_entity_poly.entity_id
_entity_poly.type
_entity_poly.pdbx_seq_one_letter_code
_entity_poly.pdbx_strand_id
1 'polypeptide(L)'
;MPKISARTARIVTVTIVLALLSAHGGAVPNADAAILQTANIGHGLALHYVEQGTGTPLIFVHGSLSDGGYWADQIGPFAKHYRAIAYSRRYNHPNLNPVRRGYSAVVDAEDLAAFIHTLHLGKVVVIGHSYGALTGLFLAAGHPELVRALVLAEPPAISLLMHLPSDEAKTGKAMFEDIQRKMVAPMQQAFRKGDHDAGIAAFMDYVFNDPHAWDKMPESAREDTLRDAHEWDVMMTTGILFPNIEPPTIRRITAPVLLLSGAKSYQFLGLITEELARLLPNRETIVLPDAGHQMWYQAPDVCRRDVERFLVRFGIPSLHS
;
A
#
# COMPACT_ATOMS: atom_id res chain seq x y z
N MET A 1 -50.95 17.95 -10.62
CA MET A 1 -50.26 16.76 -10.09
C MET A 1 -49.27 16.26 -11.12
N PRO A 2 -47.96 16.48 -11.00
CA PRO A 2 -46.96 15.92 -11.89
C PRO A 2 -46.49 14.56 -11.35
N LYS A 3 -46.38 13.61 -12.26
CA LYS A 3 -45.94 12.23 -12.04
C LYS A 3 -44.44 12.19 -11.73
N ILE A 4 -44.08 11.58 -10.61
CA ILE A 4 -42.72 11.26 -10.21
C ILE A 4 -42.25 10.06 -11.04
N SER A 5 -41.25 10.28 -11.88
CA SER A 5 -40.58 9.25 -12.69
C SER A 5 -39.66 8.41 -11.79
N ALA A 6 -39.92 7.11 -11.72
CA ALA A 6 -39.05 6.13 -11.07
C ALA A 6 -37.72 6.04 -11.85
N ARG A 7 -36.62 6.47 -11.23
CA ARG A 7 -35.26 6.19 -11.72
C ARG A 7 -34.93 4.74 -11.45
N THR A 8 -34.90 3.98 -12.50
CA THR A 8 -34.44 2.58 -12.53
C THR A 8 -32.97 2.52 -12.09
N ALA A 9 -32.71 1.92 -10.95
CA ALA A 9 -31.37 1.55 -10.52
C ALA A 9 -30.80 0.51 -11.51
N ARG A 10 -29.87 0.92 -12.35
CA ARG A 10 -29.08 -0.01 -13.16
C ARG A 10 -28.11 -0.72 -12.22
N ILE A 11 -28.36 -2.00 -11.98
CA ILE A 11 -27.39 -2.94 -11.41
C ILE A 11 -26.26 -3.05 -12.44
N VAL A 12 -25.14 -2.41 -12.17
CA VAL A 12 -23.90 -2.62 -12.92
C VAL A 12 -23.34 -3.93 -12.42
N THR A 13 -23.57 -4.99 -13.20
CA THR A 13 -22.88 -6.27 -13.02
C THR A 13 -21.41 -6.02 -13.32
N VAL A 14 -20.59 -5.88 -12.27
CA VAL A 14 -19.13 -5.80 -12.39
C VAL A 14 -18.65 -7.22 -12.74
N THR A 15 -18.42 -7.47 -14.01
CA THR A 15 -17.68 -8.63 -14.46
C THR A 15 -16.23 -8.42 -14.04
N ILE A 16 -15.85 -8.98 -12.90
CA ILE A 16 -14.46 -9.01 -12.42
C ILE A 16 -13.72 -9.95 -13.36
N VAL A 17 -12.88 -9.37 -14.23
CA VAL A 17 -11.86 -10.12 -14.96
C VAL A 17 -10.85 -10.62 -13.94
N LEU A 18 -11.02 -11.88 -13.52
CA LEU A 18 -10.02 -12.69 -12.82
C LEU A 18 -8.89 -13.06 -13.79
N ALA A 19 -8.13 -12.08 -14.23
CA ALA A 19 -6.92 -12.27 -15.02
C ALA A 19 -5.76 -11.65 -14.28
N LEU A 20 -5.33 -12.30 -13.19
CA LEU A 20 -4.07 -11.96 -12.56
C LEU A 20 -3.61 -13.14 -11.71
N LEU A 21 -2.58 -13.76 -12.14
CA LEU A 21 -1.67 -14.72 -11.51
C LEU A 21 -1.57 -16.05 -12.28
N SER A 22 -1.30 -15.96 -13.58
CA SER A 22 -0.79 -17.13 -14.31
C SER A 22 0.05 -16.66 -15.51
N ALA A 23 1.28 -16.26 -15.24
CA ALA A 23 2.32 -16.17 -16.25
C ALA A 23 3.71 -16.22 -15.59
N HIS A 24 4.03 -17.33 -14.93
CA HIS A 24 5.43 -17.72 -14.74
C HIS A 24 5.73 -18.93 -15.60
N GLY A 25 5.53 -18.79 -16.90
CA GLY A 25 6.09 -19.65 -17.93
C GLY A 25 7.49 -19.15 -18.24
N GLY A 26 8.51 -19.98 -17.94
CA GLY A 26 9.85 -19.99 -18.43
C GLY A 26 10.49 -18.67 -18.90
N ALA A 27 10.91 -17.80 -17.98
CA ALA A 27 11.75 -16.68 -18.31
C ALA A 27 13.19 -17.20 -18.54
N VAL A 28 13.75 -16.92 -19.72
CA VAL A 28 15.20 -16.95 -19.97
C VAL A 28 15.87 -16.07 -18.91
N PRO A 29 16.96 -16.48 -18.24
CA PRO A 29 17.62 -15.65 -17.25
C PRO A 29 18.05 -14.34 -17.92
N ASN A 30 17.40 -13.25 -17.55
CA ASN A 30 17.79 -11.92 -17.94
C ASN A 30 19.11 -11.63 -17.17
N ALA A 31 20.17 -11.24 -17.87
CA ALA A 31 21.49 -10.97 -17.27
C ALA A 31 21.45 -9.81 -16.24
N ASP A 32 20.32 -9.10 -16.14
CA ASP A 32 20.05 -7.98 -15.23
C ASP A 32 19.09 -8.36 -14.08
N ALA A 33 18.92 -9.64 -13.74
CA ALA A 33 18.09 -10.02 -12.62
C ALA A 33 18.64 -9.40 -11.31
N ALA A 34 17.84 -8.59 -10.64
CA ALA A 34 18.24 -7.96 -9.39
C ALA A 34 18.59 -9.02 -8.34
N ILE A 35 19.78 -8.90 -7.74
CA ILE A 35 20.25 -9.82 -6.70
C ILE A 35 19.57 -9.49 -5.39
N LEU A 36 19.00 -10.49 -4.74
CA LEU A 36 18.45 -10.34 -3.39
C LEU A 36 19.58 -10.05 -2.39
N GLN A 37 19.44 -8.94 -1.69
CA GLN A 37 20.39 -8.44 -0.69
C GLN A 37 19.73 -8.40 0.68
N THR A 38 20.54 -8.21 1.73
CA THR A 38 20.07 -8.12 3.11
C THR A 38 20.67 -6.90 3.79
N ALA A 39 19.81 -6.07 4.40
CA ALA A 39 20.18 -4.95 5.24
C ALA A 39 19.93 -5.27 6.72
N ASN A 40 20.97 -5.24 7.54
CA ASN A 40 20.85 -5.37 9.00
C ASN A 40 20.50 -4.00 9.61
N ILE A 41 19.24 -3.82 9.99
CA ILE A 41 18.73 -2.53 10.49
C ILE A 41 18.88 -2.33 12.01
N GLY A 42 19.68 -3.17 12.63
CA GLY A 42 19.92 -3.13 14.08
C GLY A 42 18.94 -4.03 14.86
N HIS A 43 19.21 -4.15 16.16
CA HIS A 43 18.36 -4.92 17.10
C HIS A 43 18.09 -6.37 16.68
N GLY A 44 18.99 -6.98 15.89
CA GLY A 44 18.80 -8.34 15.36
C GLY A 44 17.69 -8.45 14.29
N LEU A 45 17.35 -7.35 13.63
CA LEU A 45 16.41 -7.30 12.52
C LEU A 45 17.16 -7.16 11.19
N ALA A 46 16.68 -7.88 10.19
CA ALA A 46 17.19 -7.83 8.84
C ALA A 46 16.05 -7.69 7.82
N LEU A 47 16.24 -6.87 6.81
CA LEU A 47 15.28 -6.70 5.71
C LEU A 47 15.93 -7.11 4.40
N HIS A 48 15.24 -7.96 3.66
CA HIS A 48 15.66 -8.36 2.33
C HIS A 48 15.17 -7.32 1.30
N TYR A 49 16.02 -7.04 0.33
CA TYR A 49 15.71 -6.06 -0.72
C TYR A 49 16.41 -6.40 -2.02
N VAL A 50 15.91 -5.82 -3.10
CA VAL A 50 16.56 -5.77 -4.40
C VAL A 50 16.76 -4.32 -4.78
N GLU A 51 17.86 -4.03 -5.51
CA GLU A 51 18.08 -2.70 -6.06
C GLU A 51 18.68 -2.76 -7.47
N GLN A 52 18.35 -1.77 -8.27
CA GLN A 52 18.91 -1.54 -9.60
C GLN A 52 19.04 -0.05 -9.88
N GLY A 53 19.93 0.30 -10.81
CA GLY A 53 20.18 1.68 -11.21
C GLY A 53 21.01 2.48 -10.21
N THR A 54 21.14 3.78 -10.45
CA THR A 54 21.91 4.73 -9.64
C THR A 54 21.19 6.07 -9.59
N GLY A 55 21.68 7.03 -8.80
CA GLY A 55 21.11 8.37 -8.68
C GLY A 55 20.15 8.52 -7.50
N THR A 56 19.07 9.31 -7.67
CA THR A 56 18.11 9.56 -6.59
C THR A 56 17.44 8.24 -6.14
N PRO A 57 17.49 7.90 -4.83
CA PRO A 57 16.88 6.67 -4.34
C PRO A 57 15.37 6.76 -4.31
N LEU A 58 14.71 5.80 -4.97
CA LEU A 58 13.28 5.51 -4.91
C LEU A 58 13.09 4.22 -4.14
N ILE A 59 12.38 4.27 -3.02
CA ILE A 59 12.06 3.08 -2.22
C ILE A 59 10.61 2.69 -2.45
N PHE A 60 10.41 1.45 -2.89
CA PHE A 60 9.11 0.85 -3.16
C PHE A 60 8.67 0.03 -1.94
N VAL A 61 7.48 0.36 -1.42
CA VAL A 61 6.92 -0.27 -0.21
C VAL A 61 5.60 -0.96 -0.57
N HIS A 62 5.59 -2.28 -0.48
CA HIS A 62 4.46 -3.12 -0.84
C HIS A 62 3.30 -3.05 0.17
N GLY A 63 2.11 -3.46 -0.27
CA GLY A 63 0.90 -3.55 0.55
C GLY A 63 0.89 -4.76 1.50
N SER A 64 -0.24 -4.99 2.16
CA SER A 64 -0.45 -6.18 3.00
C SER A 64 -0.52 -7.46 2.17
N LEU A 65 -0.21 -8.60 2.79
CA LEU A 65 -0.25 -9.93 2.19
C LEU A 65 0.56 -10.03 0.90
N SER A 66 1.74 -9.40 0.90
CA SER A 66 2.64 -9.27 -0.25
C SER A 66 4.07 -9.06 0.25
N ASP A 67 5.02 -9.07 -0.64
CA ASP A 67 6.44 -8.87 -0.35
C ASP A 67 7.11 -7.90 -1.36
N GLY A 68 8.43 -7.75 -1.29
CA GLY A 68 9.19 -6.89 -2.21
C GLY A 68 9.03 -7.26 -3.69
N GLY A 69 8.68 -8.51 -3.99
CA GLY A 69 8.44 -9.01 -5.34
C GLY A 69 7.22 -8.36 -6.04
N TYR A 70 6.30 -7.76 -5.27
CA TYR A 70 5.20 -6.95 -5.82
C TYR A 70 5.68 -5.91 -6.85
N TRP A 71 6.90 -5.41 -6.69
CA TRP A 71 7.46 -4.34 -7.48
C TRP A 71 8.39 -4.82 -8.61
N ALA A 72 8.49 -6.15 -8.85
CA ALA A 72 9.43 -6.73 -9.82
C ALA A 72 9.34 -6.07 -11.20
N ASP A 73 8.13 -5.84 -11.72
CA ASP A 73 7.90 -5.23 -13.03
C ASP A 73 8.17 -3.72 -13.06
N GLN A 74 8.33 -3.08 -11.89
CA GLN A 74 8.56 -1.63 -11.79
C GLN A 74 10.05 -1.28 -11.61
N ILE A 75 10.84 -2.14 -10.95
CA ILE A 75 12.23 -1.87 -10.63
C ILE A 75 13.05 -1.56 -11.89
N GLY A 76 13.04 -2.43 -12.90
CA GLY A 76 13.81 -2.25 -14.12
C GLY A 76 13.48 -0.95 -14.88
N PRO A 77 12.22 -0.65 -15.15
CA PRO A 77 11.84 0.62 -15.77
C PRO A 77 12.32 1.86 -15.03
N PHE A 78 12.11 1.95 -13.69
CA PHE A 78 12.57 3.08 -12.88
C PHE A 78 14.10 3.14 -12.75
N ALA A 79 14.78 2.00 -12.76
CA ALA A 79 16.23 1.89 -12.66
C ALA A 79 16.98 2.56 -13.83
N LYS A 80 16.30 2.83 -14.95
CA LYS A 80 16.87 3.58 -16.09
C LYS A 80 17.21 5.03 -15.71
N HIS A 81 16.54 5.58 -14.70
CA HIS A 81 16.62 6.99 -14.34
C HIS A 81 16.91 7.24 -12.85
N TYR A 82 16.76 6.25 -12.01
CA TYR A 82 16.83 6.35 -10.55
C TYR A 82 17.53 5.14 -9.93
N ARG A 83 17.93 5.24 -8.66
CA ARG A 83 18.28 4.08 -7.85
C ARG A 83 16.99 3.49 -7.29
N ALA A 84 16.44 2.47 -7.94
CA ALA A 84 15.18 1.82 -7.59
C ALA A 84 15.43 0.68 -6.59
N ILE A 85 14.77 0.73 -5.42
CA ILE A 85 14.97 -0.20 -4.31
C ILE A 85 13.60 -0.72 -3.88
N ALA A 86 13.39 -2.04 -3.90
CA ALA A 86 12.20 -2.68 -3.33
C ALA A 86 12.62 -3.58 -2.18
N TYR A 87 11.98 -3.45 -1.02
CA TYR A 87 12.27 -4.28 0.15
C TYR A 87 11.02 -4.96 0.66
N SER A 88 11.19 -6.10 1.34
CA SER A 88 10.13 -6.76 2.08
C SER A 88 10.04 -6.17 3.49
N ARG A 89 8.81 -5.79 3.93
CA ARG A 89 8.57 -5.30 5.29
C ARG A 89 8.85 -6.39 6.32
N ARG A 90 9.01 -6.02 7.59
CA ARG A 90 9.58 -6.84 8.67
C ARG A 90 9.15 -8.31 8.69
N TYR A 91 7.87 -8.61 8.54
CA TYR A 91 7.29 -9.95 8.67
C TYR A 91 6.79 -10.54 7.36
N ASN A 92 7.18 -9.95 6.23
CA ASN A 92 6.84 -10.44 4.90
C ASN A 92 8.00 -11.23 4.30
N HIS A 93 7.65 -12.20 3.44
CA HIS A 93 8.64 -13.06 2.76
C HIS A 93 9.73 -12.21 2.06
N PRO A 94 11.00 -12.61 2.09
CA PRO A 94 11.60 -13.78 2.74
C PRO A 94 12.15 -13.52 4.15
N ASN A 95 11.72 -12.44 4.83
CA ASN A 95 12.24 -12.09 6.16
C ASN A 95 11.81 -13.11 7.23
N LEU A 96 12.73 -13.44 8.12
CA LEU A 96 12.54 -14.35 9.25
C LEU A 96 12.84 -13.65 10.59
N ASN A 97 12.33 -12.43 10.76
CA ASN A 97 12.59 -11.65 11.96
C ASN A 97 11.82 -12.17 13.18
N PRO A 98 12.40 -12.09 14.38
CA PRO A 98 11.72 -12.51 15.61
C PRO A 98 10.50 -11.65 15.89
N VAL A 99 9.38 -12.30 16.26
CA VAL A 99 8.12 -11.61 16.58
C VAL A 99 8.30 -10.68 17.78
N ARG A 100 7.84 -9.44 17.64
CA ARG A 100 7.82 -8.42 18.69
C ARG A 100 6.42 -7.82 18.82
N ARG A 101 6.03 -7.53 20.06
CA ARG A 101 4.74 -6.90 20.33
C ARG A 101 4.67 -5.47 19.78
N GLY A 102 3.46 -5.02 19.47
CA GLY A 102 3.19 -3.64 19.07
C GLY A 102 3.46 -3.35 17.59
N TYR A 103 3.58 -4.39 16.75
CA TYR A 103 3.82 -4.19 15.32
C TYR A 103 2.65 -3.47 14.62
N SER A 104 2.99 -2.53 13.75
CA SER A 104 2.05 -1.68 13.02
C SER A 104 2.78 -0.92 11.90
N ALA A 105 2.05 -0.16 11.08
CA ALA A 105 2.64 0.74 10.10
C ALA A 105 3.57 1.81 10.70
N VAL A 106 3.40 2.17 11.98
CA VAL A 106 4.34 3.05 12.69
C VAL A 106 5.68 2.34 12.87
N VAL A 107 5.66 1.07 13.27
CA VAL A 107 6.89 0.27 13.43
C VAL A 107 7.56 0.01 12.08
N ASP A 108 6.78 -0.25 11.03
CA ASP A 108 7.33 -0.34 9.67
C ASP A 108 7.98 0.97 9.20
N ALA A 109 7.45 2.12 9.60
CA ALA A 109 8.05 3.41 9.31
C ALA A 109 9.40 3.61 10.02
N GLU A 110 9.52 3.18 11.28
CA GLU A 110 10.79 3.16 12.02
C GLU A 110 11.81 2.21 11.38
N ASP A 111 11.36 1.02 10.93
CA ASP A 111 12.21 0.08 10.19
C ASP A 111 12.69 0.66 8.86
N LEU A 112 11.80 1.35 8.14
CA LEU A 112 12.15 2.03 6.90
C LEU A 112 13.15 3.16 7.14
N ALA A 113 13.00 3.94 8.22
CA ALA A 113 13.98 4.95 8.63
C ALA A 113 15.35 4.30 8.92
N ALA A 114 15.38 3.21 9.68
CA ALA A 114 16.60 2.46 9.97
C ALA A 114 17.23 1.86 8.69
N PHE A 115 16.42 1.37 7.76
CA PHE A 115 16.85 0.87 6.46
C PHE A 115 17.51 1.98 5.62
N ILE A 116 16.89 3.16 5.55
CA ILE A 116 17.44 4.33 4.85
C ILE A 116 18.80 4.73 5.44
N HIS A 117 18.93 4.74 6.76
CA HIS A 117 20.19 5.03 7.45
C HIS A 117 21.25 3.94 7.18
N THR A 118 20.88 2.67 7.27
CA THR A 118 21.79 1.53 7.06
C THR A 118 22.40 1.55 5.65
N LEU A 119 21.61 1.90 4.65
CA LEU A 119 22.07 1.99 3.25
C LEU A 119 22.65 3.36 2.88
N HIS A 120 22.74 4.30 3.82
CA HIS A 120 23.25 5.66 3.62
C HIS A 120 22.59 6.41 2.45
N LEU A 121 21.26 6.27 2.30
CA LEU A 121 20.52 6.80 1.14
C LEU A 121 20.28 8.32 1.20
N GLY A 122 20.40 8.94 2.37
CA GLY A 122 19.99 10.34 2.55
C GLY A 122 18.48 10.52 2.39
N LYS A 123 18.05 11.59 1.72
CA LYS A 123 16.63 11.82 1.43
C LYS A 123 16.16 10.95 0.27
N VAL A 124 15.08 10.22 0.47
CA VAL A 124 14.52 9.26 -0.50
C VAL A 124 13.15 9.70 -1.02
N VAL A 125 12.77 9.23 -2.18
CA VAL A 125 11.38 9.18 -2.62
C VAL A 125 10.79 7.86 -2.16
N VAL A 126 9.64 7.88 -1.49
CA VAL A 126 8.92 6.67 -1.10
C VAL A 126 7.72 6.47 -2.04
N ILE A 127 7.64 5.31 -2.65
CA ILE A 127 6.51 4.88 -3.50
C ILE A 127 5.83 3.72 -2.78
N GLY A 128 4.70 4.01 -2.14
CA GLY A 128 3.95 3.04 -1.36
C GLY A 128 2.62 2.67 -2.00
N HIS A 129 2.23 1.41 -1.86
CA HIS A 129 0.91 0.92 -2.22
C HIS A 129 0.18 0.41 -0.97
N SER A 130 -1.09 0.78 -0.78
CA SER A 130 -1.94 0.28 0.30
C SER A 130 -1.26 0.46 1.67
N TYR A 131 -1.02 -0.61 2.41
CA TYR A 131 -0.33 -0.56 3.71
C TYR A 131 1.08 0.03 3.62
N GLY A 132 1.79 -0.19 2.51
CA GLY A 132 3.07 0.47 2.24
C GLY A 132 2.95 1.98 2.05
N ALA A 133 1.83 2.46 1.49
CA ALA A 133 1.54 3.90 1.43
C ALA A 133 1.24 4.48 2.83
N LEU A 134 0.56 3.72 3.70
CA LEU A 134 0.36 4.09 5.10
C LEU A 134 1.70 4.15 5.86
N THR A 135 2.60 3.19 5.63
CA THR A 135 3.98 3.21 6.14
C THR A 135 4.72 4.47 5.69
N GLY A 136 4.65 4.82 4.41
CA GLY A 136 5.24 6.06 3.88
C GLY A 136 4.68 7.34 4.52
N LEU A 137 3.38 7.36 4.80
CA LEU A 137 2.73 8.47 5.49
C LEU A 137 3.26 8.64 6.93
N PHE A 138 3.43 7.54 7.69
CA PHE A 138 4.02 7.57 9.02
C PHE A 138 5.51 7.92 9.00
N LEU A 139 6.28 7.46 8.01
CA LEU A 139 7.67 7.89 7.84
C LEU A 139 7.76 9.40 7.66
N ALA A 140 6.94 9.99 6.80
CA ALA A 140 6.97 11.44 6.58
C ALA A 140 6.51 12.24 7.81
N ALA A 141 5.65 11.66 8.64
CA ALA A 141 5.21 12.27 9.88
C ALA A 141 6.27 12.22 10.99
N GLY A 142 7.00 11.11 11.10
CA GLY A 142 8.02 10.87 12.13
C GLY A 142 9.43 11.32 11.74
N HIS A 143 9.79 11.17 10.47
CA HIS A 143 11.13 11.40 9.93
C HIS A 143 11.13 12.28 8.66
N PRO A 144 10.59 13.51 8.72
CA PRO A 144 10.48 14.38 7.54
C PRO A 144 11.84 14.72 6.90
N GLU A 145 12.94 14.64 7.66
CA GLU A 145 14.30 14.82 7.15
C GLU A 145 14.76 13.75 6.19
N LEU A 146 14.16 12.54 6.23
CA LEU A 146 14.48 11.43 5.34
C LEU A 146 13.67 11.44 4.05
N VAL A 147 12.60 12.23 3.99
CA VAL A 147 11.65 12.20 2.87
C VAL A 147 11.93 13.35 1.89
N ARG A 148 12.17 12.99 0.62
CA ARG A 148 12.27 13.92 -0.49
C ARG A 148 10.90 14.17 -1.14
N ALA A 149 10.15 13.11 -1.37
CA ALA A 149 8.78 13.13 -1.85
C ALA A 149 8.08 11.81 -1.53
N LEU A 150 6.75 11.79 -1.61
CA LEU A 150 5.92 10.61 -1.43
C LEU A 150 5.06 10.36 -2.66
N VAL A 151 4.88 9.09 -3.00
CA VAL A 151 3.82 8.60 -3.88
C VAL A 151 3.00 7.62 -3.06
N LEU A 152 1.76 7.98 -2.77
CA LEU A 152 0.85 7.23 -1.90
C LEU A 152 -0.33 6.71 -2.72
N ALA A 153 -0.29 5.43 -3.06
CA ALA A 153 -1.37 4.75 -3.75
C ALA A 153 -2.32 4.13 -2.71
N GLU A 154 -3.44 4.80 -2.47
CA GLU A 154 -4.55 4.38 -1.60
C GLU A 154 -4.12 3.89 -0.20
N PRO A 155 -3.51 4.74 0.63
CA PRO A 155 -3.14 4.39 2.01
C PRO A 155 -4.40 4.16 2.86
N PRO A 156 -4.52 3.02 3.59
CA PRO A 156 -5.68 2.73 4.43
C PRO A 156 -5.60 3.44 5.79
N ALA A 157 -5.53 4.77 5.78
CA ALA A 157 -5.57 5.62 6.97
C ALA A 157 -7.01 5.70 7.53
N ILE A 158 -7.54 4.57 7.96
CA ILE A 158 -8.95 4.34 8.30
C ILE A 158 -9.48 5.34 9.34
N SER A 159 -8.61 5.80 10.27
CA SER A 159 -8.99 6.80 11.27
C SER A 159 -9.50 8.11 10.66
N LEU A 160 -9.06 8.47 9.45
CA LEU A 160 -9.50 9.70 8.76
C LEU A 160 -10.99 9.68 8.42
N LEU A 161 -11.62 8.53 8.30
CA LEU A 161 -13.06 8.42 8.10
C LEU A 161 -13.85 9.07 9.24
N MET A 162 -13.27 9.20 10.43
CA MET A 162 -13.86 9.88 11.59
C MET A 162 -13.63 11.39 11.59
N HIS A 163 -12.87 11.90 10.63
CA HIS A 163 -12.46 13.30 10.52
C HIS A 163 -12.93 13.98 9.22
N LEU A 164 -13.81 13.30 8.46
CA LEU A 164 -14.35 13.86 7.21
C LEU A 164 -15.17 15.14 7.49
N PRO A 165 -15.31 16.05 6.51
CA PRO A 165 -16.15 17.24 6.61
C PRO A 165 -17.60 16.94 7.03
N SER A 166 -18.29 17.95 7.55
CA SER A 166 -19.61 17.78 8.17
C SER A 166 -20.68 17.14 7.28
N ASP A 167 -20.63 17.38 5.98
CA ASP A 167 -21.51 16.80 4.97
C ASP A 167 -21.22 15.31 4.69
N GLU A 168 -19.98 14.87 4.88
CA GLU A 168 -19.52 13.48 4.73
C GLU A 168 -19.37 12.74 6.07
N ALA A 169 -19.40 13.44 7.20
CA ALA A 169 -19.08 12.88 8.52
C ALA A 169 -19.95 11.66 8.90
N LYS A 170 -21.25 11.68 8.56
CA LYS A 170 -22.17 10.56 8.81
C LYS A 170 -21.76 9.32 7.99
N THR A 171 -21.40 9.53 6.73
CA THR A 171 -20.95 8.46 5.83
C THR A 171 -19.63 7.88 6.32
N GLY A 172 -18.65 8.71 6.68
CA GLY A 172 -17.36 8.28 7.20
C GLY A 172 -17.49 7.45 8.48
N LYS A 173 -18.27 7.94 9.44
CA LYS A 173 -18.53 7.21 10.68
C LYS A 173 -19.17 5.85 10.43
N ALA A 174 -20.23 5.80 9.60
CA ALA A 174 -20.91 4.54 9.29
C ALA A 174 -19.96 3.55 8.61
N MET A 175 -19.09 4.02 7.72
CA MET A 175 -18.10 3.22 7.03
C MET A 175 -17.00 2.71 7.97
N PHE A 176 -16.51 3.56 8.87
CA PHE A 176 -15.55 3.16 9.91
C PHE A 176 -16.14 2.04 10.79
N GLU A 177 -17.37 2.21 11.28
CA GLU A 177 -18.06 1.21 12.11
C GLU A 177 -18.30 -0.11 11.34
N ASP A 178 -18.61 -0.02 10.04
CA ASP A 178 -18.82 -1.19 9.19
C ASP A 178 -17.52 -1.98 8.98
N ILE A 179 -16.40 -1.29 8.68
CA ILE A 179 -15.06 -1.87 8.60
C ILE A 179 -14.69 -2.59 9.89
N GLN A 180 -14.89 -1.94 11.04
CA GLN A 180 -14.57 -2.54 12.34
C GLN A 180 -15.39 -3.81 12.60
N ARG A 181 -16.68 -3.77 12.31
CA ARG A 181 -17.61 -4.87 12.62
C ARG A 181 -17.48 -6.04 11.66
N LYS A 182 -17.38 -5.76 10.34
CA LYS A 182 -17.47 -6.80 9.30
C LYS A 182 -16.13 -7.32 8.83
N MET A 183 -15.06 -6.56 9.01
CA MET A 183 -13.73 -6.94 8.58
C MET A 183 -12.78 -7.14 9.77
N VAL A 184 -12.48 -6.09 10.53
CA VAL A 184 -11.43 -6.14 11.55
C VAL A 184 -11.73 -7.12 12.67
N ALA A 185 -12.95 -7.10 13.23
CA ALA A 185 -13.32 -7.97 14.35
C ALA A 185 -13.33 -9.47 13.96
N PRO A 186 -13.92 -9.90 12.82
CA PRO A 186 -13.81 -11.28 12.35
C PRO A 186 -12.36 -11.72 12.11
N MET A 187 -11.54 -10.87 11.46
CA MET A 187 -10.11 -11.14 11.26
C MET A 187 -9.40 -11.39 12.58
N GLN A 188 -9.54 -10.47 13.56
CA GLN A 188 -8.92 -10.62 14.87
C GLN A 188 -9.36 -11.91 15.58
N GLN A 189 -10.63 -12.27 15.47
CA GLN A 189 -11.14 -13.50 16.07
C GLN A 189 -10.51 -14.74 15.45
N ALA A 190 -10.37 -14.77 14.13
CA ALA A 190 -9.78 -15.90 13.40
C ALA A 190 -8.27 -16.03 13.68
N PHE A 191 -7.51 -14.95 13.55
CA PHE A 191 -6.06 -14.95 13.81
C PHE A 191 -5.72 -15.33 15.26
N ARG A 192 -6.49 -14.88 16.25
CA ARG A 192 -6.32 -15.29 17.66
C ARG A 192 -6.53 -16.79 17.90
N LYS A 193 -7.25 -17.46 17.00
CA LYS A 193 -7.45 -18.92 17.03
C LYS A 193 -6.40 -19.68 16.20
N GLY A 194 -5.50 -18.96 15.51
CA GLY A 194 -4.55 -19.52 14.56
C GLY A 194 -5.19 -19.93 13.22
N ASP A 195 -6.40 -19.47 12.94
CA ASP A 195 -7.12 -19.73 11.68
C ASP A 195 -6.83 -18.62 10.68
N HIS A 196 -5.66 -18.70 10.05
CA HIS A 196 -5.19 -17.69 9.10
C HIS A 196 -6.07 -17.63 7.85
N ASP A 197 -6.55 -18.78 7.38
CA ASP A 197 -7.42 -18.90 6.20
C ASP A 197 -8.73 -18.14 6.42
N ALA A 198 -9.43 -18.41 7.53
CA ALA A 198 -10.65 -17.66 7.88
C ALA A 198 -10.38 -16.17 8.13
N GLY A 199 -9.21 -15.81 8.66
CA GLY A 199 -8.83 -14.41 8.86
C GLY A 199 -8.66 -13.66 7.55
N ILE A 200 -7.99 -14.27 6.57
CA ILE A 200 -7.80 -13.69 5.23
C ILE A 200 -9.13 -13.69 4.46
N ALA A 201 -9.93 -14.75 4.57
CA ALA A 201 -11.26 -14.81 3.99
C ALA A 201 -12.13 -13.61 4.44
N ALA A 202 -12.15 -13.31 5.73
CA ALA A 202 -12.90 -12.17 6.26
C ALA A 202 -12.48 -10.82 5.64
N PHE A 203 -11.20 -10.64 5.34
CA PHE A 203 -10.72 -9.47 4.62
C PHE A 203 -11.13 -9.49 3.15
N MET A 204 -10.85 -10.58 2.44
CA MET A 204 -11.11 -10.70 1.00
C MET A 204 -12.61 -10.57 0.70
N ASP A 205 -13.44 -11.26 1.47
CA ASP A 205 -14.90 -11.21 1.30
C ASP A 205 -15.44 -9.80 1.53
N TYR A 206 -14.89 -9.08 2.53
CA TYR A 206 -15.29 -7.70 2.80
C TYR A 206 -14.87 -6.75 1.67
N VAL A 207 -13.59 -6.78 1.28
CA VAL A 207 -13.08 -5.83 0.29
C VAL A 207 -13.64 -6.09 -1.11
N PHE A 208 -13.90 -7.33 -1.48
CA PHE A 208 -14.55 -7.65 -2.75
C PHE A 208 -16.08 -7.57 -2.71
N ASN A 209 -16.66 -7.31 -1.52
CA ASN A 209 -18.10 -7.33 -1.29
C ASN A 209 -18.77 -8.61 -1.81
N ASP A 210 -18.11 -9.73 -1.62
CA ASP A 210 -18.55 -11.06 -2.04
C ASP A 210 -18.19 -12.08 -0.93
N PRO A 211 -19.19 -12.69 -0.26
CA PRO A 211 -18.97 -13.59 0.89
C PRO A 211 -18.22 -14.90 0.55
N HIS A 212 -17.82 -15.08 -0.68
CA HIS A 212 -17.03 -16.21 -1.18
C HIS A 212 -15.87 -15.77 -2.05
N ALA A 213 -15.39 -14.53 -1.90
CA ALA A 213 -14.28 -14.02 -2.72
C ALA A 213 -13.02 -14.85 -2.52
N TRP A 214 -12.71 -15.21 -1.28
CA TRP A 214 -11.56 -16.04 -0.94
C TRP A 214 -11.65 -17.44 -1.55
N ASP A 215 -12.80 -18.09 -1.44
CA ASP A 215 -13.01 -19.45 -1.98
C ASP A 215 -12.90 -19.51 -3.50
N LYS A 216 -13.23 -18.41 -4.18
CA LYS A 216 -13.17 -18.30 -5.65
C LYS A 216 -11.76 -18.02 -6.18
N MET A 217 -10.81 -17.67 -5.30
CA MET A 217 -9.44 -17.44 -5.73
C MET A 217 -8.77 -18.77 -6.14
N PRO A 218 -7.93 -18.75 -7.19
CA PRO A 218 -7.10 -19.90 -7.55
C PRO A 218 -6.24 -20.34 -6.36
N GLU A 219 -6.04 -21.64 -6.21
CA GLU A 219 -5.26 -22.23 -5.10
C GLU A 219 -3.86 -21.60 -5.00
N SER A 220 -3.15 -21.46 -6.13
CA SER A 220 -1.83 -20.82 -6.15
C SER A 220 -1.84 -19.38 -5.64
N ALA A 221 -2.89 -18.61 -5.95
CA ALA A 221 -3.03 -17.24 -5.46
C ALA A 221 -3.31 -17.19 -3.94
N ARG A 222 -4.07 -18.17 -3.43
CA ARG A 222 -4.28 -18.32 -1.97
C ARG A 222 -3.00 -18.71 -1.25
N GLU A 223 -2.23 -19.66 -1.81
CA GLU A 223 -0.92 -20.05 -1.26
C GLU A 223 0.05 -18.87 -1.20
N ASP A 224 0.15 -18.08 -2.27
CA ASP A 224 0.99 -16.87 -2.29
C ASP A 224 0.55 -15.85 -1.23
N THR A 225 -0.76 -15.65 -1.06
CA THR A 225 -1.32 -14.75 -0.05
C THR A 225 -1.05 -15.27 1.37
N LEU A 226 -1.22 -16.58 1.60
CA LEU A 226 -0.98 -17.23 2.90
C LEU A 226 0.49 -17.20 3.31
N ARG A 227 1.41 -17.19 2.34
CA ARG A 227 2.86 -17.08 2.61
C ARG A 227 3.18 -15.79 3.40
N ASP A 228 2.45 -14.71 3.13
CA ASP A 228 2.63 -13.41 3.79
C ASP A 228 1.63 -13.15 4.94
N ALA A 229 0.82 -14.17 5.32
CA ALA A 229 -0.14 -14.05 6.42
C ALA A 229 0.50 -13.78 7.78
N HIS A 230 1.78 -14.09 7.94
CA HIS A 230 2.50 -13.92 9.20
C HIS A 230 2.52 -12.46 9.69
N GLU A 231 2.58 -11.47 8.79
CA GLU A 231 2.48 -10.07 9.21
C GLU A 231 1.15 -9.78 9.91
N TRP A 232 0.05 -10.34 9.38
CA TRP A 232 -1.27 -10.13 9.96
C TRP A 232 -1.48 -10.93 11.24
N ASP A 233 -0.89 -12.12 11.34
CA ASP A 233 -0.88 -12.85 12.60
C ASP A 233 -0.27 -11.99 13.72
N VAL A 234 0.88 -11.38 13.47
CA VAL A 234 1.53 -10.47 14.45
C VAL A 234 0.69 -9.23 14.72
N MET A 235 0.15 -8.56 13.69
CA MET A 235 -0.70 -7.37 13.86
C MET A 235 -1.99 -7.67 14.63
N MET A 236 -2.65 -8.78 14.33
CA MET A 236 -3.94 -9.13 14.93
C MET A 236 -3.82 -9.67 16.35
N THR A 237 -2.69 -10.29 16.70
CA THR A 237 -2.49 -10.91 18.00
C THR A 237 -1.74 -10.01 18.99
N THR A 238 -0.80 -9.21 18.53
CA THR A 238 0.09 -8.41 19.41
C THR A 238 0.24 -6.95 19.00
N GLY A 239 -0.29 -6.55 17.85
CA GLY A 239 -0.10 -5.25 17.22
C GLY A 239 -1.39 -4.45 16.99
N ILE A 240 -1.30 -3.51 16.05
CA ILE A 240 -2.42 -2.65 15.62
C ILE A 240 -2.42 -2.62 14.09
N LEU A 241 -3.48 -3.17 13.47
CA LEU A 241 -3.60 -3.21 12.02
C LEU A 241 -3.61 -1.82 11.38
N PHE A 242 -4.48 -0.94 11.85
CA PHE A 242 -4.61 0.44 11.35
C PHE A 242 -4.37 1.43 12.49
N PRO A 243 -3.09 1.83 12.71
CA PRO A 243 -2.77 2.83 13.73
C PRO A 243 -3.42 4.18 13.38
N ASN A 244 -3.81 4.91 14.40
CA ASN A 244 -4.43 6.22 14.25
C ASN A 244 -3.42 7.25 13.75
N ILE A 245 -3.85 8.09 12.80
CA ILE A 245 -3.11 9.29 12.39
C ILE A 245 -4.07 10.48 12.39
N GLU A 246 -3.67 11.54 13.11
CA GLU A 246 -4.50 12.71 13.32
C GLU A 246 -4.32 13.77 12.22
N PRO A 247 -5.38 14.49 11.81
CA PRO A 247 -5.29 15.54 10.81
C PRO A 247 -4.20 16.59 11.04
N PRO A 248 -3.92 17.07 12.28
CA PRO A 248 -2.82 18.00 12.53
C PRO A 248 -1.44 17.43 12.19
N THR A 249 -1.25 16.12 12.34
CA THR A 249 0.00 15.44 11.97
C THR A 249 0.21 15.45 10.46
N ILE A 250 -0.83 15.15 9.69
CA ILE A 250 -0.78 15.15 8.22
C ILE A 250 -0.51 16.55 7.68
N ARG A 251 -1.13 17.60 8.25
CA ARG A 251 -0.91 19.00 7.84
C ARG A 251 0.54 19.46 8.00
N ARG A 252 1.34 18.79 8.83
CA ARG A 252 2.77 19.12 9.02
C ARG A 252 3.68 18.45 7.99
N ILE A 253 3.18 17.53 7.16
CA ILE A 253 3.96 16.91 6.10
C ILE A 253 4.15 17.91 4.97
N THR A 254 5.36 18.46 4.84
CA THR A 254 5.71 19.49 3.85
C THR A 254 6.34 18.92 2.59
N ALA A 255 6.79 17.67 2.60
CA ALA A 255 7.29 17.01 1.41
C ALA A 255 6.23 16.97 0.31
N PRO A 256 6.60 17.08 -0.99
CA PRO A 256 5.67 16.88 -2.09
C PRO A 256 5.04 15.49 -2.04
N VAL A 257 3.72 15.40 -2.24
CA VAL A 257 2.97 14.13 -2.21
C VAL A 257 2.16 13.98 -3.49
N LEU A 258 2.34 12.84 -4.17
CA LEU A 258 1.42 12.37 -5.19
C LEU A 258 0.47 11.34 -4.56
N LEU A 259 -0.83 11.65 -4.60
CA LEU A 259 -1.88 10.72 -4.24
C LEU A 259 -2.39 10.03 -5.52
N LEU A 260 -2.32 8.70 -5.55
CA LEU A 260 -2.88 7.87 -6.62
C LEU A 260 -4.12 7.13 -6.11
N SER A 261 -5.20 7.16 -6.87
CA SER A 261 -6.43 6.43 -6.57
C SER A 261 -7.01 5.81 -7.84
N GLY A 262 -7.66 4.67 -7.71
CA GLY A 262 -8.41 4.02 -8.79
C GLY A 262 -9.89 4.36 -8.72
N ALA A 263 -10.50 4.79 -9.84
CA ALA A 263 -11.95 5.09 -9.89
C ALA A 263 -12.83 3.85 -9.65
N LYS A 264 -12.28 2.64 -9.82
CA LYS A 264 -12.94 1.36 -9.57
C LYS A 264 -12.52 0.71 -8.25
N SER A 265 -11.86 1.48 -7.36
CA SER A 265 -11.39 1.03 -6.06
C SER A 265 -12.48 1.06 -4.98
N TYR A 266 -12.10 0.71 -3.76
CA TYR A 266 -13.01 0.69 -2.62
C TYR A 266 -13.39 2.11 -2.20
N GLN A 267 -14.69 2.33 -1.97
CA GLN A 267 -15.21 3.66 -1.63
C GLN A 267 -14.49 4.30 -0.44
N PHE A 268 -14.17 3.52 0.60
CA PHE A 268 -13.49 4.07 1.78
C PHE A 268 -12.07 4.57 1.47
N LEU A 269 -11.35 3.93 0.54
CA LEU A 269 -10.01 4.40 0.12
C LEU A 269 -10.10 5.69 -0.68
N GLY A 270 -11.15 5.84 -1.50
CA GLY A 270 -11.45 7.10 -2.18
C GLY A 270 -11.66 8.25 -1.19
N LEU A 271 -12.56 8.07 -0.21
CA LEU A 271 -12.82 9.08 0.84
C LEU A 271 -11.57 9.43 1.65
N ILE A 272 -10.75 8.42 2.01
CA ILE A 272 -9.48 8.66 2.71
C ILE A 272 -8.52 9.45 1.83
N THR A 273 -8.41 9.11 0.54
CA THR A 273 -7.54 9.83 -0.42
C THR A 273 -7.99 11.28 -0.60
N GLU A 274 -9.29 11.54 -0.67
CA GLU A 274 -9.85 12.89 -0.75
C GLU A 274 -9.57 13.68 0.53
N GLU A 275 -9.69 13.06 1.71
CA GLU A 275 -9.36 13.72 2.97
C GLU A 275 -7.87 14.02 3.09
N LEU A 276 -6.99 13.08 2.70
CA LEU A 276 -5.56 13.34 2.59
C LEU A 276 -5.26 14.51 1.65
N ALA A 277 -5.98 14.60 0.52
CA ALA A 277 -5.84 15.72 -0.40
C ALA A 277 -6.26 17.06 0.22
N ARG A 278 -7.24 17.08 1.13
CA ARG A 278 -7.63 18.27 1.89
C ARG A 278 -6.60 18.68 2.95
N LEU A 279 -5.94 17.71 3.55
CA LEU A 279 -5.04 17.93 4.69
C LEU A 279 -3.60 18.25 4.27
N LEU A 280 -3.09 17.61 3.22
CA LEU A 280 -1.70 17.75 2.77
C LEU A 280 -1.47 19.11 2.10
N PRO A 281 -0.50 19.91 2.55
CA PRO A 281 -0.28 21.27 2.01
C PRO A 281 0.32 21.26 0.60
N ASN A 282 1.13 20.25 0.27
CA ASN A 282 1.87 20.17 -0.98
C ASN A 282 1.60 18.85 -1.69
N ARG A 283 0.50 18.77 -2.43
CA ARG A 283 0.03 17.53 -3.06
C ARG A 283 -0.41 17.72 -4.51
N GLU A 284 -0.38 16.59 -5.21
CA GLU A 284 -1.05 16.34 -6.49
C GLU A 284 -1.91 15.08 -6.33
N THR A 285 -3.08 15.05 -6.96
CA THR A 285 -3.98 13.88 -6.91
C THR A 285 -4.30 13.44 -8.32
N ILE A 286 -4.16 12.15 -8.58
CA ILE A 286 -4.50 11.52 -9.86
C ILE A 286 -5.45 10.36 -9.58
N VAL A 287 -6.59 10.38 -10.26
CA VAL A 287 -7.55 9.27 -10.26
C VAL A 287 -7.45 8.53 -11.58
N LEU A 288 -7.12 7.25 -11.51
CA LEU A 288 -7.02 6.35 -12.67
C LEU A 288 -8.41 5.82 -13.05
N PRO A 289 -9.00 6.21 -14.19
CA PRO A 289 -10.41 5.96 -14.48
C PRO A 289 -10.74 4.47 -14.65
N ASP A 290 -9.77 3.68 -15.13
CA ASP A 290 -9.95 2.28 -15.45
C ASP A 290 -9.32 1.30 -14.46
N ALA A 291 -8.69 1.79 -13.41
CA ALA A 291 -8.03 0.99 -12.39
C ALA A 291 -8.83 0.94 -11.07
N GLY A 292 -8.65 -0.14 -10.33
CA GLY A 292 -9.05 -0.30 -8.94
C GLY A 292 -7.85 -0.26 -8.00
N HIS A 293 -7.96 -0.91 -6.84
CA HIS A 293 -6.89 -0.93 -5.83
C HIS A 293 -5.57 -1.49 -6.36
N GLN A 294 -5.61 -2.48 -7.26
CA GLN A 294 -4.42 -3.11 -7.85
C GLN A 294 -3.89 -2.34 -9.07
N MET A 295 -3.88 -1.00 -9.00
CA MET A 295 -3.53 -0.11 -10.11
C MET A 295 -2.14 -0.35 -10.70
N TRP A 296 -1.17 -0.79 -9.88
CA TRP A 296 0.19 -1.09 -10.33
C TRP A 296 0.31 -2.33 -11.22
N TYR A 297 -0.70 -3.24 -11.15
CA TYR A 297 -0.83 -4.36 -12.08
C TYR A 297 -1.77 -4.04 -13.25
N GLN A 298 -2.84 -3.28 -12.98
CA GLN A 298 -3.87 -2.99 -13.98
C GLN A 298 -3.44 -1.92 -15.00
N ALA A 299 -2.62 -0.96 -14.56
CA ALA A 299 -2.17 0.17 -15.36
C ALA A 299 -0.70 0.56 -15.06
N PRO A 300 0.28 -0.38 -15.12
CA PRO A 300 1.64 -0.18 -14.65
C PRO A 300 2.34 0.99 -15.34
N ASP A 301 2.20 1.10 -16.67
CA ASP A 301 2.81 2.17 -17.46
C ASP A 301 2.20 3.54 -17.19
N VAL A 302 0.90 3.59 -16.88
CA VAL A 302 0.22 4.84 -16.51
C VAL A 302 0.73 5.31 -15.16
N CYS A 303 0.75 4.44 -14.16
CA CYS A 303 1.28 4.74 -12.83
C CYS A 303 2.73 5.25 -12.92
N ARG A 304 3.61 4.53 -13.65
CA ARG A 304 5.00 4.94 -13.82
C ARG A 304 5.13 6.33 -14.46
N ARG A 305 4.48 6.57 -15.58
CA ARG A 305 4.50 7.85 -16.29
C ARG A 305 4.02 9.01 -15.40
N ASP A 306 2.98 8.78 -14.62
CA ASP A 306 2.42 9.81 -13.75
C ASP A 306 3.35 10.11 -12.57
N VAL A 307 4.02 9.10 -12.02
CA VAL A 307 5.08 9.26 -11.01
C VAL A 307 6.27 10.03 -11.60
N GLU A 308 6.79 9.64 -12.75
CA GLU A 308 7.93 10.31 -13.39
C GLU A 308 7.61 11.79 -13.66
N ARG A 309 6.41 12.09 -14.16
CA ARG A 309 5.95 13.47 -14.37
C ARG A 309 5.92 14.28 -13.07
N PHE A 310 5.40 13.68 -11.99
CA PHE A 310 5.41 14.28 -10.67
C PHE A 310 6.84 14.56 -10.18
N LEU A 311 7.75 13.60 -10.29
CA LEU A 311 9.14 13.76 -9.86
C LEU A 311 9.83 14.90 -10.62
N VAL A 312 9.66 14.97 -11.94
CA VAL A 312 10.19 16.06 -12.78
C VAL A 312 9.62 17.41 -12.36
N ARG A 313 8.31 17.50 -12.14
CA ARG A 313 7.63 18.74 -11.72
C ARG A 313 8.20 19.32 -10.42
N PHE A 314 8.57 18.44 -9.48
CA PHE A 314 9.14 18.86 -8.20
C PHE A 314 10.68 18.91 -8.21
N GLY A 315 11.30 18.91 -9.39
CA GLY A 315 12.75 19.07 -9.54
C GLY A 315 13.55 17.93 -8.90
N ILE A 316 12.98 16.73 -8.84
CA ILE A 316 13.66 15.55 -8.32
C ILE A 316 14.54 14.98 -9.44
N PRO A 317 15.88 15.04 -9.30
CA PRO A 317 16.76 14.76 -10.40
C PRO A 317 16.72 13.28 -10.80
N SER A 318 16.66 13.05 -12.12
CA SER A 318 16.95 11.75 -12.75
C SER A 318 18.43 11.68 -13.13
N LEU A 319 18.91 10.50 -13.53
CA LEU A 319 20.29 10.29 -13.99
C LEU A 319 20.71 11.18 -15.17
N HIS A 320 19.75 11.79 -15.87
CA HIS A 320 19.96 12.57 -17.10
C HIS A 320 19.56 14.05 -16.97
N SER A 321 19.32 14.51 -15.75
CA SER A 321 18.97 15.91 -15.45
C SER A 321 20.13 16.70 -14.86
#